data_a95055d845b756a774e18190a428cb76
#
_entry.id   a95055d845b756a774e18190a428cb76
#
_cell.length_a   1.000
_cell.length_b   1.000
_cell.length_c   1.000
_cell.angle_alpha   90.00
_cell.angle_beta   90.00
_cell.angle_gamma   90.00
#
_symmetry.space_group_name_H-M   'P 1'
#
loop_
_entity.id
_entity.type
_entity.pdbx_description
1 polymer ?
#
loop_
_entity_poly.entity_id
_entity_poly.type
_entity_poly.pdbx_seq_one_letter_code
_entity_poly.pdbx_strand_id
1 'polypeptide(L)'
;MKKDKIKSAIALKYDSDEDIAPKVIAKGDNFIAKNMVEKAEELDIPIYRDEKIVHQLKNLEINDNIPQELYEAIAQVLIFITKLDKK
;
A
#
# COMPACT_ATOMS: atom_id res chain seq x y z
N MET A 1 -9.06 -3.82 23.94
CA MET A 1 -8.80 -4.11 23.31
C MET A 1 -7.82 -4.25 22.77
N LYS A 2 -7.65 -4.70 22.30
CA LYS A 2 -6.66 -4.79 21.76
C LYS A 2 -6.54 -4.23 20.58
N LYS A 3 -5.62 -3.74 20.19
CA LYS A 3 -5.39 -3.23 19.01
C LYS A 3 -5.18 -4.25 18.06
N ASP A 4 -5.54 -4.05 16.87
CA ASP A 4 -5.28 -4.97 15.80
C ASP A 4 -3.82 -5.18 15.66
N LYS A 5 -3.41 -6.41 15.45
CA LYS A 5 -2.06 -6.69 15.14
C LYS A 5 -1.82 -6.42 13.70
N ILE A 6 -0.77 -5.71 13.40
CA ILE A 6 -0.38 -5.43 12.02
C ILE A 6 0.58 -6.51 11.59
N LYS A 7 0.16 -7.36 10.67
CA LYS A 7 0.97 -8.47 10.23
C LYS A 7 1.86 -8.15 9.06
N SER A 8 1.37 -7.35 8.15
CA SER A 8 2.13 -7.02 6.96
C SER A 8 1.73 -5.64 6.46
N ALA A 9 2.64 -4.99 5.81
CA ALA A 9 2.37 -3.69 5.21
C ALA A 9 3.13 -3.58 3.91
N ILE A 10 2.52 -2.90 2.96
CA ILE A 10 3.12 -2.65 1.64
C ILE A 10 2.95 -1.18 1.35
N ALA A 11 4.02 -0.54 0.94
CA ALA A 11 3.95 0.86 0.54
C ALA A 11 3.96 0.94 -0.97
N LEU A 12 3.04 1.69 -1.51
CA LEU A 12 2.91 1.85 -2.95
C LEU A 12 3.11 3.29 -3.34
N LYS A 13 3.65 3.50 -4.51
CA LYS A 13 3.83 4.82 -5.07
C LYS A 13 3.17 4.84 -6.44
N TYR A 14 2.42 5.87 -6.72
CA TYR A 14 1.83 6.02 -8.03
C TYR A 14 1.73 7.49 -8.40
N ASP A 15 2.44 7.86 -9.44
CA ASP A 15 2.40 9.21 -9.98
C ASP A 15 1.86 9.08 -11.38
N SER A 16 0.64 9.50 -11.61
CA SER A 16 -0.01 9.28 -12.89
C SER A 16 0.71 9.95 -14.04
N ASP A 17 1.54 10.94 -13.75
CA ASP A 17 2.30 11.62 -14.83
C ASP A 17 3.52 10.83 -15.25
N GLU A 18 4.11 10.07 -14.35
CA GLU A 18 5.35 9.38 -14.64
C GLU A 18 5.27 7.88 -14.62
N ASP A 19 4.32 7.35 -13.87
CA ASP A 19 4.27 5.91 -13.68
C ASP A 19 3.19 5.28 -14.53
N ILE A 20 3.53 4.18 -15.17
CA ILE A 20 2.56 3.43 -15.93
C ILE A 20 1.65 2.69 -14.98
N ALA A 21 2.17 2.27 -13.85
CA ALA A 21 1.45 1.50 -12.88
C ALA A 21 1.99 1.79 -11.50
N PRO A 22 1.21 1.53 -10.46
CA PRO A 22 1.74 1.68 -9.10
C PRO A 22 2.93 0.75 -8.89
N LYS A 23 3.82 1.17 -8.04
CA LYS A 23 5.05 0.44 -7.80
C LYS A 23 5.21 0.17 -6.31
N VAL A 24 5.73 -0.99 -5.98
CA VAL A 24 6.01 -1.33 -4.59
C VAL A 24 7.32 -0.66 -4.20
N ILE A 25 7.29 0.17 -3.17
CA ILE A 25 8.51 0.85 -2.75
C ILE A 25 9.00 0.38 -1.38
N ALA A 26 8.17 -0.32 -0.64
CA ALA A 26 8.58 -0.89 0.63
C ALA A 26 7.61 -1.98 1.04
N LYS A 27 8.08 -2.92 1.81
CA LYS A 27 7.21 -3.93 2.36
C LYS A 27 7.83 -4.48 3.63
N GLY A 28 7.02 -5.02 4.49
CA GLY A 28 7.52 -5.57 5.73
C GLY A 28 6.47 -6.37 6.46
N ASP A 29 6.93 -7.16 7.41
CA ASP A 29 6.05 -7.98 8.22
C ASP A 29 6.24 -7.63 9.68
N ASN A 30 5.22 -7.90 10.46
CA ASN A 30 5.27 -7.82 11.92
C ASN A 30 5.83 -6.50 12.42
N PHE A 31 6.97 -6.53 13.07
CA PHE A 31 7.56 -5.35 13.65
C PHE A 31 7.85 -4.28 12.60
N ILE A 32 8.37 -4.69 11.46
CA ILE A 32 8.65 -3.74 10.40
C ILE A 32 7.36 -3.15 9.85
N ALA A 33 6.32 -3.98 9.70
CA ALA A 33 5.04 -3.48 9.22
C ALA A 33 4.48 -2.45 10.19
N LYS A 34 4.61 -2.70 11.48
CA LYS A 34 4.14 -1.76 12.47
C LYS A 34 4.87 -0.42 12.35
N ASN A 35 6.18 -0.49 12.19
CA ASN A 35 6.97 0.72 12.02
C ASN A 35 6.57 1.48 10.77
N MET A 36 6.29 0.77 9.69
CA MET A 36 5.87 1.40 8.44
C MET A 36 4.56 2.15 8.64
N VAL A 37 3.62 1.53 9.34
CA VAL A 37 2.33 2.18 9.57
C VAL A 37 2.49 3.42 10.44
N GLU A 38 3.30 3.30 11.49
CA GLU A 38 3.52 4.44 12.38
C GLU A 38 4.16 5.60 11.63
N LYS A 39 5.11 5.28 10.76
CA LYS A 39 5.77 6.32 9.99
C LYS A 39 4.79 6.97 9.02
N ALA A 40 3.94 6.16 8.41
CA ALA A 40 2.95 6.70 7.49
C ALA A 40 2.01 7.65 8.22
N GLU A 41 1.61 7.28 9.43
CA GLU A 41 0.75 8.15 10.21
C GLU A 41 1.44 9.45 10.55
N GLU A 42 2.70 9.39 10.91
CA GLU A 42 3.46 10.60 11.20
C GLU A 42 3.53 11.54 10.01
N LEU A 43 3.64 10.98 8.84
CA LEU A 43 3.81 11.76 7.63
C LEU A 43 2.50 12.04 6.90
N ASP A 44 1.39 11.63 7.51
CA ASP A 44 0.06 11.82 6.91
C ASP A 44 -0.08 11.13 5.56
N ILE A 45 0.56 10.00 5.42
CA ILE A 45 0.40 9.21 4.21
C ILE A 45 -0.86 8.37 4.36
N PRO A 46 -1.73 8.34 3.35
CA PRO A 46 -2.96 7.57 3.46
C PRO A 46 -2.70 6.08 3.67
N ILE A 47 -3.49 5.47 4.51
CA ILE A 47 -3.38 4.05 4.81
C ILE A 47 -4.69 3.37 4.49
N TYR A 48 -4.61 2.31 3.71
CA TYR A 48 -5.77 1.52 3.35
C TYR A 48 -5.59 0.12 3.94
N ARG A 49 -6.56 -0.36 4.67
CA ARG A 49 -6.45 -1.66 5.33
C ARG A 49 -7.24 -2.72 4.58
N ASP A 50 -6.56 -3.73 4.10
CA ASP A 50 -7.21 -4.83 3.42
C ASP A 50 -6.24 -5.99 3.38
N GLU A 51 -6.50 -7.01 4.18
CA GLU A 51 -5.61 -8.14 4.30
C GLU A 51 -5.49 -8.93 3.00
N LYS A 52 -6.55 -8.99 2.24
CA LYS A 52 -6.51 -9.73 1.00
C LYS A 52 -5.58 -9.10 0.00
N ILE A 53 -5.67 -7.78 -0.11
CA ILE A 53 -4.82 -7.05 -1.05
C ILE A 53 -3.38 -7.18 -0.63
N VAL A 54 -3.10 -7.02 0.65
CA VAL A 54 -1.74 -7.14 1.13
C VAL A 54 -1.18 -8.52 0.82
N HIS A 55 -1.99 -9.55 1.05
CA HIS A 55 -1.55 -10.90 0.78
C HIS A 55 -1.19 -11.09 -0.69
N GLN A 56 -1.97 -10.52 -1.58
CA GLN A 56 -1.70 -10.63 -3.01
C GLN A 56 -0.45 -9.86 -3.42
N LEU A 57 -0.14 -8.79 -2.72
CA LEU A 57 1.00 -7.97 -3.09
C LEU A 57 2.30 -8.41 -2.45
N LYS A 58 2.24 -9.28 -1.46
CA LYS A 58 3.43 -9.65 -0.71
C LYS A 58 4.51 -10.29 -1.55
N ASN A 59 4.14 -10.95 -2.61
CA ASN A 59 5.11 -11.66 -3.44
C ASN A 59 5.85 -10.77 -4.41
N LEU A 60 5.44 -9.53 -4.52
CA LEU A 60 6.12 -8.61 -5.42
C LEU A 60 7.41 -8.11 -4.78
N GLU A 61 8.37 -7.80 -5.61
CA GLU A 61 9.63 -7.26 -5.13
C GLU A 61 9.59 -5.76 -5.06
N ILE A 62 10.44 -5.20 -4.24
CA ILE A 62 10.55 -3.76 -4.17
C ILE A 62 10.98 -3.25 -5.53
N ASN A 63 10.35 -2.19 -5.98
CA ASN A 63 10.53 -1.56 -7.29
C ASN A 63 9.78 -2.25 -8.41
N ASP A 64 9.05 -3.33 -8.12
CA ASP A 64 8.20 -3.94 -9.13
C ASP A 64 6.96 -3.12 -9.36
N ASN A 65 6.54 -3.05 -10.60
CA ASN A 65 5.23 -2.52 -10.91
C ASN A 65 4.19 -3.55 -10.56
N ILE A 66 3.02 -3.10 -10.16
CA ILE A 66 1.91 -4.00 -9.91
C ILE A 66 1.48 -4.60 -11.23
N PRO A 67 1.40 -5.93 -11.34
CA PRO A 67 1.00 -6.53 -12.61
C PRO A 67 -0.47 -6.28 -12.90
N GLN A 68 -0.80 -6.34 -14.16
CA GLN A 68 -2.16 -6.09 -14.61
C GLN A 68 -3.18 -6.98 -13.93
N GLU A 69 -2.81 -8.22 -13.65
CA GLU A 69 -3.72 -9.14 -13.00
C GLU A 69 -4.22 -8.64 -11.67
N LEU A 70 -3.49 -7.74 -11.03
CA LEU A 70 -3.87 -7.24 -9.73
C LEU A 70 -4.51 -5.86 -9.78
N TYR A 71 -4.70 -5.32 -10.97
CA TYR A 71 -5.28 -3.98 -11.08
C TYR A 71 -6.66 -3.90 -10.47
N GLU A 72 -7.47 -4.92 -10.68
CA GLU A 72 -8.81 -4.91 -10.13
C GLU A 72 -8.77 -4.91 -8.62
N ALA A 73 -7.86 -5.69 -8.06
CA ALA A 73 -7.75 -5.78 -6.62
C ALA A 73 -7.37 -4.47 -5.98
N ILE A 74 -6.50 -3.70 -6.64
CA ILE A 74 -6.04 -2.45 -6.05
C ILE A 74 -6.79 -1.23 -6.54
N ALA A 75 -7.78 -1.43 -7.40
CA ALA A 75 -8.54 -0.30 -7.92
C ALA A 75 -9.12 0.54 -6.79
N GLN A 76 -9.64 -0.10 -5.77
CA GLN A 76 -10.20 0.63 -4.65
C GLN A 76 -9.15 1.41 -3.88
N VAL A 77 -7.96 0.87 -3.78
CA VAL A 77 -6.86 1.57 -3.13
C VAL A 77 -6.53 2.83 -3.89
N LEU A 78 -6.48 2.72 -5.22
CA LEU A 78 -6.17 3.88 -6.03
C LEU A 78 -7.25 4.95 -5.95
N ILE A 79 -8.51 4.52 -5.92
CA ILE A 79 -9.60 5.45 -5.76
C ILE A 79 -9.51 6.14 -4.41
N PHE A 80 -9.20 5.38 -3.38
CA PHE A 80 -9.06 5.91 -2.03
C PHE A 80 -7.99 7.02 -2.01
N ILE A 81 -6.84 6.74 -2.58
CA ILE A 81 -5.75 7.70 -2.60
C ILE A 81 -6.12 8.94 -3.42
N THR A 82 -6.73 8.72 -4.56
CA THR A 82 -7.11 9.81 -5.43
C THR A 82 -8.12 10.72 -4.77
N LYS A 83 -9.06 10.13 -4.05
CA LYS A 83 -10.05 10.93 -3.38
C LYS A 83 -9.47 11.80 -2.30
N LEU A 84 -8.47 11.28 -1.61
CA LEU A 84 -7.83 12.06 -0.56
C LEU A 84 -7.05 13.23 -1.12
N ASP A 85 -6.55 13.08 -2.33
CA ASP A 85 -5.81 14.15 -2.96
C ASP A 85 -6.70 15.23 -3.51
N LYS A 86 -7.92 14.91 -3.80
CA LYS A 86 -8.78 15.88 -4.37
C LYS A 86 -9.20 16.89 -3.34
N LYS A 87 -9.32 18.08 -3.74
CA LYS A 87 -9.74 19.09 -2.81
C LYS A 87 -11.16 19.40 -2.93
#